data_f43e994bbed793da8d2ed2f43144241a
#
_entry.id   f43e994bbed793da8d2ed2f43144241a
#
_cell.length_a   1.000
_cell.length_b   1.000
_cell.length_c   1.000
_cell.angle_alpha   90.00
_cell.angle_beta   90.00
_cell.angle_gamma   90.00
#
_symmetry.space_group_name_H-M   'P 1'
#
loop_
_entity.id
_entity.type
_entity.pdbx_description
1 polymer ?
#
loop_
_entity_poly.entity_id
_entity_poly.type
_entity_poly.pdbx_seq_one_letter_code
_entity_poly.pdbx_strand_id
1 'polypeptide(L)'
;MIKRLEDYNKVLPILELYTAVQSEGSRAGYPTIVVRTSGCTHRCYFGEGGWCDSWYTSIHPEKGKYTFNDIIEMYDKYPHINEMMLTGGSPTMHPTIVNELTHLSNERDIFITIETEGSHFLQTDYPINLLSISPKFSNSVPVLGVETPQGAITDEKMVKRHNKFRLNKDAIKKSINYHSDYHIKPVLDKELSMVEEVEEFINELDIPKSKVWAMPAGDTRISLVESYPVVMDFVRDRGWRFTGRSHIMAFDTQREV
;
A
#
# COMPACT_ATOMS: atom_id res chain seq x y z
N MET A 1 20.34 -11.58 -8.63
CA MET A 1 19.58 -10.92 -9.71
C MET A 1 18.16 -11.45 -9.73
N ILE A 2 17.16 -10.60 -9.70
CA ILE A 2 15.76 -11.00 -9.88
C ILE A 2 15.54 -11.36 -11.35
N LYS A 3 14.72 -12.39 -11.59
CA LYS A 3 14.38 -12.82 -12.95
C LYS A 3 13.60 -11.72 -13.67
N ARG A 4 13.91 -11.46 -14.95
CA ARG A 4 13.16 -10.57 -15.84
C ARG A 4 11.91 -11.30 -16.39
N LEU A 5 10.92 -10.54 -16.86
CA LEU A 5 9.79 -11.11 -17.60
C LEU A 5 10.27 -11.67 -18.94
N GLU A 6 9.81 -12.87 -19.28
CA GLU A 6 10.16 -13.53 -20.55
C GLU A 6 9.19 -13.16 -21.68
N ASP A 7 7.95 -12.82 -21.32
CA ASP A 7 6.88 -12.53 -22.28
C ASP A 7 6.01 -11.38 -21.75
N TYR A 8 6.05 -10.25 -22.43
CA TYR A 8 5.30 -9.05 -22.10
C TYR A 8 3.81 -9.12 -22.50
N ASN A 9 3.42 -10.11 -23.32
CA ASN A 9 2.03 -10.34 -23.69
C ASN A 9 1.31 -11.31 -22.74
N LYS A 10 2.06 -11.92 -21.82
CA LYS A 10 1.44 -12.82 -20.83
C LYS A 10 0.67 -12.00 -19.80
N VAL A 11 -0.58 -12.44 -19.51
CA VAL A 11 -1.39 -11.85 -18.43
C VAL A 11 -0.68 -12.04 -17.09
N LEU A 12 -0.50 -10.94 -16.39
CA LEU A 12 0.13 -10.84 -15.07
C LEU A 12 -0.93 -10.79 -13.96
N PRO A 13 -0.57 -11.03 -12.70
CA PRO A 13 -1.47 -10.80 -11.57
C PRO A 13 -1.68 -9.30 -11.30
N ILE A 14 -2.10 -8.56 -12.30
CA ILE A 14 -2.46 -7.13 -12.27
C ILE A 14 -3.96 -7.03 -12.48
N LEU A 15 -4.67 -6.49 -11.48
CA LEU A 15 -6.12 -6.39 -11.44
C LEU A 15 -6.66 -5.11 -12.06
N GLU A 16 -5.99 -4.01 -11.78
CA GLU A 16 -6.42 -2.68 -12.17
C GLU A 16 -5.24 -1.93 -12.78
N LEU A 17 -5.53 -1.21 -13.87
CA LEU A 17 -4.60 -0.36 -14.58
C LEU A 17 -5.36 0.87 -15.09
N TYR A 18 -5.15 2.04 -14.47
CA TYR A 18 -5.89 3.26 -14.77
C TYR A 18 -5.10 4.51 -14.43
N THR A 19 -5.55 5.67 -14.91
CA THR A 19 -5.00 6.98 -14.52
C THR A 19 -5.76 7.55 -13.34
N ALA A 20 -5.05 8.15 -12.39
CA ALA A 20 -5.62 8.80 -11.23
C ALA A 20 -4.80 10.03 -10.81
N VAL A 21 -5.25 10.68 -9.75
CA VAL A 21 -4.41 11.60 -8.98
C VAL A 21 -3.99 10.88 -7.70
N GLN A 22 -2.67 10.78 -7.45
CA GLN A 22 -2.15 10.19 -6.22
C GLN A 22 -2.78 10.88 -5.01
N SER A 23 -3.37 10.09 -4.13
CA SER A 23 -4.29 10.60 -3.11
C SER A 23 -3.76 10.51 -1.70
N GLU A 24 -2.60 9.89 -1.50
CA GLU A 24 -2.03 9.61 -0.19
C GLU A 24 -0.51 9.84 -0.17
N GLY A 25 0.02 10.17 1.01
CA GLY A 25 1.45 10.32 1.24
C GLY A 25 2.08 11.56 0.61
N SER A 26 3.40 11.53 0.45
CA SER A 26 4.20 12.68 -0.01
C SER A 26 4.02 13.00 -1.50
N ARG A 27 3.38 12.10 -2.26
CA ARG A 27 3.08 12.30 -3.69
C ARG A 27 1.61 12.63 -3.96
N ALA A 28 0.83 12.94 -2.92
CA ALA A 28 -0.57 13.37 -3.09
C ALA A 28 -0.63 14.60 -3.99
N GLY A 29 -1.58 14.58 -4.96
CA GLY A 29 -1.80 15.63 -5.94
C GLY A 29 -1.12 15.42 -7.30
N TYR A 30 -0.27 14.40 -7.46
CA TYR A 30 0.39 14.11 -8.75
C TYR A 30 -0.49 13.22 -9.64
N PRO A 31 -0.70 13.56 -10.94
CA PRO A 31 -1.28 12.63 -11.90
C PRO A 31 -0.40 11.38 -12.00
N THR A 32 -1.00 10.21 -11.93
CA THR A 32 -0.28 8.93 -11.86
C THR A 32 -0.97 7.84 -12.67
N ILE A 33 -0.21 6.86 -13.14
CA ILE A 33 -0.74 5.59 -13.61
C ILE A 33 -0.70 4.61 -12.43
N VAL A 34 -1.87 4.08 -12.08
CA VAL A 34 -2.04 3.11 -11.01
C VAL A 34 -1.93 1.70 -11.59
N VAL A 35 -1.05 0.90 -10.99
CA VAL A 35 -0.89 -0.53 -11.26
C VAL A 35 -1.22 -1.28 -9.98
N ARG A 36 -2.37 -1.97 -9.92
CA ARG A 36 -2.79 -2.73 -8.74
C ARG A 36 -2.59 -4.22 -8.94
N THR A 37 -1.74 -4.83 -8.10
CA THR A 37 -1.47 -6.27 -8.13
C THR A 37 -2.50 -7.06 -7.32
N SER A 38 -2.71 -8.32 -7.71
CA SER A 38 -3.50 -9.33 -7.01
C SER A 38 -2.63 -10.13 -6.04
N GLY A 39 -3.19 -10.51 -4.91
CA GLY A 39 -2.51 -11.28 -3.86
C GLY A 39 -1.98 -10.40 -2.72
N CYS A 40 -2.18 -10.86 -1.48
CA CYS A 40 -1.67 -10.23 -0.28
C CYS A 40 -1.20 -11.27 0.73
N THR A 41 -0.16 -10.92 1.48
CA THR A 41 0.33 -11.75 2.58
C THR A 41 -0.62 -11.70 3.77
N HIS A 42 -1.35 -10.59 3.94
CA HIS A 42 -2.22 -10.28 5.07
C HIS A 42 -3.69 -10.54 4.81
N ARG A 43 -4.44 -10.58 5.91
CA ARG A 43 -5.90 -10.65 5.98
C ARG A 43 -6.33 -9.65 7.04
N CYS A 44 -6.28 -8.35 6.69
CA CYS A 44 -6.51 -7.28 7.66
C CYS A 44 -7.99 -7.13 7.97
N TYR A 45 -8.30 -7.10 9.27
CA TYR A 45 -9.63 -6.81 9.79
C TYR A 45 -9.51 -5.81 10.94
N PHE A 46 -10.25 -4.74 10.90
CA PHE A 46 -10.13 -3.58 11.78
C PHE A 46 -11.34 -3.40 12.72
N GLY A 47 -11.93 -4.49 13.17
CA GLY A 47 -13.09 -4.45 14.06
C GLY A 47 -14.29 -3.78 13.39
N GLU A 48 -14.80 -2.70 13.99
CA GLU A 48 -15.93 -1.93 13.42
C GLU A 48 -15.62 -1.32 12.05
N GLY A 49 -14.33 -1.06 11.74
CA GLY A 49 -13.88 -0.63 10.42
C GLY A 49 -13.91 -1.73 9.35
N GLY A 50 -14.24 -2.96 9.72
CA GLY A 50 -14.44 -4.06 8.79
C GLY A 50 -13.14 -4.62 8.21
N TRP A 51 -13.26 -5.29 7.08
CA TRP A 51 -12.15 -5.82 6.30
C TRP A 51 -11.43 -4.70 5.53
N CYS A 52 -10.15 -4.95 5.22
CA CYS A 52 -9.37 -4.07 4.34
C CYS A 52 -10.18 -3.67 3.11
N ASP A 53 -10.19 -2.39 2.75
CA ASP A 53 -10.88 -1.83 1.58
C ASP A 53 -10.51 -2.52 0.25
N SER A 54 -9.29 -3.07 0.20
CA SER A 54 -8.79 -3.86 -0.93
C SER A 54 -8.89 -5.38 -0.70
N TRP A 55 -9.89 -5.86 0.06
CA TRP A 55 -10.08 -7.27 0.41
C TRP A 55 -10.13 -8.20 -0.81
N TYR A 56 -10.61 -7.71 -1.95
CA TYR A 56 -10.69 -8.43 -3.23
C TYR A 56 -9.30 -8.74 -3.83
N THR A 57 -8.24 -8.14 -3.32
CA THR A 57 -6.85 -8.48 -3.68
C THR A 57 -6.23 -9.51 -2.74
N SER A 58 -6.88 -9.86 -1.64
CA SER A 58 -6.24 -10.59 -0.53
C SER A 58 -6.84 -11.97 -0.23
N ILE A 59 -8.12 -12.09 0.14
CA ILE A 59 -8.68 -13.31 0.72
C ILE A 59 -8.89 -14.37 -0.36
N HIS A 60 -9.67 -14.06 -1.38
CA HIS A 60 -9.79 -14.80 -2.64
C HIS A 60 -9.48 -13.81 -3.75
N PRO A 61 -8.19 -13.62 -4.07
CA PRO A 61 -7.78 -12.55 -4.97
C PRO A 61 -8.37 -12.73 -6.37
N GLU A 62 -8.94 -11.67 -6.89
CA GLU A 62 -9.40 -11.62 -8.27
C GLU A 62 -8.23 -11.94 -9.22
N LYS A 63 -8.53 -12.53 -10.37
CA LYS A 63 -7.52 -12.87 -11.38
C LYS A 63 -7.00 -11.61 -12.06
N GLY A 64 -5.72 -11.63 -12.41
CA GLY A 64 -5.12 -10.58 -13.21
C GLY A 64 -5.77 -10.48 -14.60
N LYS A 65 -5.77 -9.28 -15.15
CA LYS A 65 -6.40 -8.92 -16.43
C LYS A 65 -5.44 -8.31 -17.43
N TYR A 66 -4.31 -7.76 -16.94
CA TYR A 66 -3.39 -6.94 -17.72
C TYR A 66 -2.05 -7.62 -17.96
N THR A 67 -1.42 -7.26 -19.07
CA THR A 67 -0.08 -7.66 -19.48
C THR A 67 0.91 -6.55 -19.15
N PHE A 68 2.22 -6.78 -19.35
CA PHE A 68 3.20 -5.72 -19.22
C PHE A 68 3.10 -4.68 -20.36
N ASN A 69 2.73 -5.16 -21.56
CA ASN A 69 2.49 -4.28 -22.70
C ASN A 69 1.34 -3.30 -22.47
N ASP A 70 0.28 -3.69 -21.77
CA ASP A 70 -0.81 -2.77 -21.41
C ASP A 70 -0.29 -1.59 -20.57
N ILE A 71 0.69 -1.82 -19.69
CA ILE A 71 1.31 -0.75 -18.90
C ILE A 71 2.12 0.19 -19.81
N ILE A 72 2.89 -0.36 -20.75
CA ILE A 72 3.65 0.42 -21.73
C ILE A 72 2.70 1.30 -22.56
N GLU A 73 1.61 0.72 -23.07
CA GLU A 73 0.58 1.42 -23.85
C GLU A 73 -0.10 2.54 -23.05
N MET A 74 -0.28 2.37 -21.75
CA MET A 74 -0.81 3.45 -20.89
C MET A 74 0.12 4.66 -20.88
N TYR A 75 1.45 4.46 -20.76
CA TYR A 75 2.41 5.57 -20.82
C TYR A 75 2.52 6.18 -22.22
N ASP A 76 2.38 5.40 -23.27
CA ASP A 76 2.32 5.90 -24.65
C ASP A 76 1.07 6.75 -24.90
N LYS A 77 -0.06 6.38 -24.31
CA LYS A 77 -1.33 7.11 -24.40
C LYS A 77 -1.34 8.39 -23.55
N TYR A 78 -0.66 8.39 -22.41
CA TYR A 78 -0.63 9.52 -21.47
C TYR A 78 0.81 10.01 -21.22
N PRO A 79 1.51 10.54 -22.26
CA PRO A 79 2.94 10.87 -22.17
C PRO A 79 3.27 12.03 -21.23
N HIS A 80 2.26 12.74 -20.73
CA HIS A 80 2.39 13.80 -19.73
C HIS A 80 2.35 13.27 -18.28
N ILE A 81 2.06 11.98 -18.07
CA ILE A 81 2.11 11.35 -16.76
C ILE A 81 3.46 10.65 -16.61
N ASN A 82 4.26 11.11 -15.67
CA ASN A 82 5.56 10.53 -15.34
C ASN A 82 5.61 9.95 -13.92
N GLU A 83 4.46 9.62 -13.34
CA GLU A 83 4.32 8.97 -12.04
C GLU A 83 3.70 7.59 -12.20
N MET A 84 4.19 6.63 -11.43
CA MET A 84 3.62 5.30 -11.26
C MET A 84 3.29 5.06 -9.79
N MET A 85 2.07 4.66 -9.50
CA MET A 85 1.70 4.12 -8.20
C MET A 85 1.50 2.61 -8.32
N LEU A 86 2.45 1.84 -7.87
CA LEU A 86 2.33 0.39 -7.74
C LEU A 86 1.72 0.05 -6.39
N THR A 87 0.53 -0.47 -6.40
CA THR A 87 -0.25 -0.84 -5.21
C THR A 87 -0.89 -2.21 -5.38
N GLY A 88 -1.82 -2.57 -4.53
CA GLY A 88 -2.58 -3.82 -4.66
C GLY A 88 -2.87 -4.42 -3.30
N GLY A 89 -2.79 -5.74 -3.23
CA GLY A 89 -2.70 -6.42 -1.95
C GLY A 89 -1.29 -6.23 -1.35
N SER A 90 -0.31 -6.94 -1.92
CA SER A 90 1.10 -6.86 -1.53
C SER A 90 1.99 -6.93 -2.79
N PRO A 91 2.36 -5.81 -3.41
CA PRO A 91 3.15 -5.80 -4.65
C PRO A 91 4.48 -6.55 -4.51
N THR A 92 5.09 -6.53 -3.33
CA THR A 92 6.37 -7.21 -3.04
C THR A 92 6.31 -8.74 -3.10
N MET A 93 5.10 -9.33 -3.21
CA MET A 93 4.92 -10.76 -3.54
C MET A 93 5.26 -11.08 -5.00
N HIS A 94 5.42 -10.09 -5.86
CA HIS A 94 5.65 -10.25 -7.30
C HIS A 94 7.01 -9.67 -7.74
N PRO A 95 8.14 -10.25 -7.27
CA PRO A 95 9.47 -9.65 -7.45
C PRO A 95 9.84 -9.42 -8.92
N THR A 96 9.45 -10.32 -9.82
CA THR A 96 9.72 -10.17 -11.25
C THR A 96 8.98 -8.98 -11.86
N ILE A 97 7.71 -8.76 -11.49
CA ILE A 97 6.92 -7.62 -11.97
C ILE A 97 7.50 -6.32 -11.45
N VAL A 98 7.78 -6.25 -10.14
CA VAL A 98 8.34 -5.04 -9.52
C VAL A 98 9.69 -4.69 -10.16
N ASN A 99 10.56 -5.69 -10.35
CA ASN A 99 11.86 -5.46 -11.00
C ASN A 99 11.69 -4.92 -12.43
N GLU A 100 10.77 -5.51 -13.21
CA GLU A 100 10.49 -5.06 -14.58
C GLU A 100 9.96 -3.62 -14.61
N LEU A 101 9.11 -3.24 -13.65
CA LEU A 101 8.62 -1.87 -13.50
C LEU A 101 9.73 -0.89 -13.13
N THR A 102 10.75 -1.30 -12.34
CA THR A 102 11.90 -0.43 -12.08
C THR A 102 12.78 -0.21 -13.32
N HIS A 103 12.85 -1.18 -14.23
CA HIS A 103 13.49 -0.99 -15.54
C HIS A 103 12.71 0.01 -16.39
N LEU A 104 11.40 -0.16 -16.53
CA LEU A 104 10.54 0.79 -17.26
C LEU A 104 10.65 2.20 -16.67
N SER A 105 10.66 2.33 -15.33
CA SER A 105 10.85 3.59 -14.62
C SER A 105 12.17 4.26 -15.00
N ASN A 106 13.27 3.51 -14.98
CA ASN A 106 14.59 4.02 -15.32
C ASN A 106 14.71 4.40 -16.82
N GLU A 107 14.11 3.61 -17.73
CA GLU A 107 14.16 3.85 -19.16
C GLU A 107 13.35 5.07 -19.62
N ARG A 108 12.24 5.35 -18.94
CA ARG A 108 11.30 6.42 -19.33
C ARG A 108 11.25 7.61 -18.36
N ASP A 109 12.16 7.66 -17.39
CA ASP A 109 12.20 8.70 -16.34
C ASP A 109 10.86 8.83 -15.60
N ILE A 110 10.28 7.68 -15.20
CA ILE A 110 9.03 7.59 -14.45
C ILE A 110 9.35 7.50 -12.97
N PHE A 111 8.74 8.35 -12.15
CA PHE A 111 8.85 8.25 -10.69
C PHE A 111 7.95 7.13 -10.17
N ILE A 112 8.55 6.08 -9.60
CA ILE A 112 7.82 4.92 -9.08
C ILE A 112 7.62 5.02 -7.56
N THR A 113 6.36 5.03 -7.13
CA THR A 113 5.94 4.85 -5.74
C THR A 113 5.40 3.44 -5.55
N ILE A 114 5.89 2.71 -4.55
CA ILE A 114 5.30 1.42 -4.15
C ILE A 114 4.59 1.58 -2.81
N GLU A 115 3.29 1.25 -2.79
CA GLU A 115 2.54 1.06 -1.57
C GLU A 115 2.66 -0.39 -1.09
N THR A 116 3.21 -0.57 0.11
CA THR A 116 3.47 -1.89 0.68
C THR A 116 3.18 -1.91 2.18
N GLU A 117 2.86 -3.08 2.69
CA GLU A 117 2.76 -3.33 4.14
C GLU A 117 4.13 -3.63 4.80
N GLY A 118 5.19 -3.76 3.99
CA GLY A 118 6.56 -3.97 4.47
C GLY A 118 6.90 -5.40 4.86
N SER A 119 6.08 -6.41 4.50
CA SER A 119 6.33 -7.81 4.88
C SER A 119 7.55 -8.44 4.21
N HIS A 120 7.91 -7.97 3.03
CA HIS A 120 8.97 -8.55 2.21
C HIS A 120 9.94 -7.47 1.76
N PHE A 121 11.25 -7.74 1.97
CA PHE A 121 12.30 -6.97 1.32
C PHE A 121 12.48 -7.45 -0.12
N LEU A 122 12.57 -6.51 -1.03
CA LEU A 122 12.80 -6.77 -2.44
C LEU A 122 13.99 -5.97 -2.95
N GLN A 123 15.04 -6.66 -3.35
CA GLN A 123 16.21 -6.07 -4.01
C GLN A 123 15.95 -6.03 -5.52
N THR A 124 15.70 -4.85 -6.06
CA THR A 124 15.47 -4.62 -7.51
C THR A 124 16.77 -4.18 -8.21
N ASP A 125 16.82 -4.27 -9.54
CA ASP A 125 18.01 -3.85 -10.30
C ASP A 125 18.20 -2.32 -10.26
N TYR A 126 17.09 -1.56 -10.22
CA TYR A 126 17.09 -0.11 -9.97
C TYR A 126 16.33 0.20 -8.69
N PRO A 127 16.84 1.11 -7.84
CA PRO A 127 16.13 1.49 -6.61
C PRO A 127 14.75 2.10 -6.92
N ILE A 128 13.76 1.76 -6.10
CA ILE A 128 12.44 2.38 -6.11
C ILE A 128 12.59 3.82 -5.60
N ASN A 129 11.93 4.79 -6.26
CA ASN A 129 12.03 6.21 -5.88
C ASN A 129 11.41 6.48 -4.52
N LEU A 130 10.23 5.90 -4.23
CA LEU A 130 9.54 6.07 -2.95
C LEU A 130 8.86 4.78 -2.49
N LEU A 131 9.17 4.36 -1.27
CA LEU A 131 8.40 3.35 -0.55
C LEU A 131 7.37 4.01 0.36
N SER A 132 6.09 3.82 0.09
CA SER A 132 4.98 4.16 0.98
C SER A 132 4.66 2.92 1.83
N ILE A 133 5.25 2.84 3.02
CA ILE A 133 5.14 1.66 3.87
C ILE A 133 4.02 1.86 4.89
N SER A 134 2.98 1.02 4.83
CA SER A 134 1.87 0.99 5.77
C SER A 134 1.94 -0.27 6.65
N PRO A 135 2.71 -0.26 7.75
CA PRO A 135 2.87 -1.41 8.63
C PRO A 135 1.52 -1.85 9.22
N LYS A 136 1.36 -3.15 9.45
CA LYS A 136 0.13 -3.71 10.00
C LYS A 136 0.31 -4.01 11.49
N PHE A 137 -0.30 -3.16 12.32
CA PHE A 137 -0.25 -3.25 13.77
C PHE A 137 -1.27 -4.27 14.32
N SER A 138 -1.34 -4.42 15.65
CA SER A 138 -2.16 -5.45 16.30
C SER A 138 -3.66 -5.31 16.03
N ASN A 139 -4.15 -4.08 15.79
CA ASN A 139 -5.54 -3.82 15.42
C ASN A 139 -5.98 -4.38 14.04
N SER A 140 -5.02 -4.81 13.22
CA SER A 140 -5.30 -5.38 11.89
C SER A 140 -5.53 -6.90 11.91
N VAL A 141 -5.41 -7.55 13.07
CA VAL A 141 -5.49 -9.01 13.19
C VAL A 141 -6.92 -9.49 12.99
N PRO A 142 -7.17 -10.46 12.07
CA PRO A 142 -8.51 -10.99 11.88
C PRO A 142 -9.02 -11.74 13.11
N VAL A 143 -10.31 -11.63 13.37
CA VAL A 143 -10.98 -12.23 14.52
C VAL A 143 -11.59 -13.58 14.13
N LEU A 144 -11.35 -14.62 14.95
CA LEU A 144 -11.92 -15.96 14.75
C LEU A 144 -13.44 -15.91 14.63
N GLY A 145 -13.99 -16.63 13.68
CA GLY A 145 -15.43 -16.76 13.49
C GLY A 145 -16.08 -15.60 12.70
N VAL A 146 -15.33 -14.53 12.41
CA VAL A 146 -15.86 -13.44 11.57
C VAL A 146 -15.90 -13.89 10.12
N GLU A 147 -17.02 -13.64 9.47
CA GLU A 147 -17.22 -13.91 8.04
C GLU A 147 -16.47 -12.89 7.17
N THR A 148 -15.78 -13.38 6.16
CA THR A 148 -15.11 -12.53 5.17
C THR A 148 -16.11 -11.97 4.15
N PRO A 149 -15.79 -10.88 3.42
CA PRO A 149 -16.68 -10.34 2.38
C PRO A 149 -17.06 -11.34 1.28
N GLN A 150 -16.37 -12.47 1.21
CA GLN A 150 -16.58 -13.53 0.22
C GLN A 150 -17.20 -14.80 0.84
N GLY A 151 -17.74 -14.70 2.07
CA GLY A 151 -18.48 -15.78 2.74
C GLY A 151 -17.63 -16.85 3.43
N ALA A 152 -16.30 -16.74 3.42
CA ALA A 152 -15.43 -17.64 4.19
C ALA A 152 -15.37 -17.24 5.67
N ILE A 153 -15.30 -18.21 6.56
CA ILE A 153 -15.16 -17.95 8.00
C ILE A 153 -13.68 -17.89 8.37
N THR A 154 -13.32 -16.86 9.14
CA THR A 154 -11.96 -16.71 9.67
C THR A 154 -11.60 -17.86 10.61
N ASP A 155 -10.59 -18.62 10.25
CA ASP A 155 -10.05 -19.73 11.02
C ASP A 155 -8.72 -19.39 11.71
N GLU A 156 -8.24 -20.27 12.58
CA GLU A 156 -6.93 -20.11 13.25
C GLU A 156 -5.76 -20.02 12.30
N LYS A 157 -5.83 -20.69 11.14
CA LYS A 157 -4.75 -20.67 10.15
C LYS A 157 -4.61 -19.28 9.54
N MET A 158 -5.74 -18.61 9.26
CA MET A 158 -5.76 -17.24 8.77
C MET A 158 -5.15 -16.28 9.80
N VAL A 159 -5.55 -16.37 11.06
CA VAL A 159 -5.02 -15.56 12.17
C VAL A 159 -3.51 -15.79 12.35
N LYS A 160 -3.07 -17.04 12.43
CA LYS A 160 -1.66 -17.40 12.58
C LYS A 160 -0.80 -16.90 11.43
N ARG A 161 -1.31 -17.03 10.19
CA ARG A 161 -0.61 -16.51 8.99
C ARG A 161 -0.47 -15.00 9.04
N HIS A 162 -1.55 -14.28 9.36
CA HIS A 162 -1.53 -12.83 9.48
C HIS A 162 -0.48 -12.37 10.51
N ASN A 163 -0.53 -12.92 11.72
CA ASN A 163 0.41 -12.59 12.81
C ASN A 163 1.87 -12.92 12.46
N LYS A 164 2.11 -13.98 11.70
CA LYS A 164 3.47 -14.37 11.28
C LYS A 164 4.12 -13.32 10.37
N PHE A 165 3.35 -12.67 9.51
CA PHE A 165 3.88 -11.79 8.48
C PHE A 165 3.69 -10.30 8.77
N ARG A 166 2.75 -9.94 9.66
CA ARG A 166 2.58 -8.53 10.03
C ARG A 166 3.83 -8.01 10.73
N LEU A 167 4.12 -6.75 10.52
CA LEU A 167 5.16 -6.00 11.21
C LEU A 167 6.58 -6.62 11.12
N ASN A 168 6.98 -7.02 9.91
CA ASN A 168 8.33 -7.54 9.67
C ASN A 168 9.37 -6.40 9.68
N LYS A 169 9.84 -6.03 10.89
CA LYS A 169 10.79 -4.93 11.12
C LYS A 169 12.08 -5.10 10.33
N ASP A 170 12.60 -6.33 10.21
CA ASP A 170 13.84 -6.62 9.45
C ASP A 170 13.68 -6.34 7.95
N ALA A 171 12.54 -6.76 7.36
CA ALA A 171 12.26 -6.47 5.96
C ALA A 171 12.09 -4.97 5.70
N ILE A 172 11.39 -4.26 6.60
CA ILE A 172 11.23 -2.81 6.53
C ILE A 172 12.58 -2.12 6.62
N LYS A 173 13.41 -2.46 7.61
CA LYS A 173 14.75 -1.86 7.79
C LYS A 173 15.64 -2.08 6.57
N LYS A 174 15.63 -3.28 5.98
CA LYS A 174 16.36 -3.55 4.73
C LYS A 174 15.83 -2.71 3.57
N SER A 175 14.52 -2.57 3.45
CA SER A 175 13.88 -1.82 2.37
C SER A 175 14.21 -0.33 2.43
N ILE A 176 14.10 0.30 3.59
CA ILE A 176 14.37 1.74 3.77
C ILE A 176 15.85 2.09 3.58
N ASN A 177 16.76 1.12 3.80
CA ASN A 177 18.20 1.31 3.59
C ASN A 177 18.65 1.05 2.13
N TYR A 178 17.84 0.36 1.35
CA TYR A 178 18.18 -0.01 -0.02
C TYR A 178 17.60 0.93 -1.08
N HIS A 179 16.34 1.34 -0.92
CA HIS A 179 15.64 2.17 -1.90
C HIS A 179 15.91 3.67 -1.70
N SER A 180 15.55 4.49 -2.70
CA SER A 180 15.95 5.91 -2.75
C SER A 180 15.33 6.75 -1.65
N ASP A 181 14.03 6.53 -1.37
CA ASP A 181 13.30 7.25 -0.31
C ASP A 181 12.15 6.39 0.24
N TYR A 182 11.64 6.80 1.40
CA TYR A 182 10.51 6.13 2.05
C TYR A 182 9.70 7.08 2.92
N HIS A 183 8.48 6.68 3.22
CA HIS A 183 7.75 7.14 4.38
C HIS A 183 6.99 5.99 5.06
N ILE A 184 6.84 6.09 6.37
CA ILE A 184 5.99 5.19 7.15
C ILE A 184 4.61 5.83 7.25
N LYS A 185 3.58 5.09 6.82
CA LYS A 185 2.19 5.57 6.76
C LYS A 185 1.30 4.77 7.73
N PRO A 186 1.37 5.06 9.05
CA PRO A 186 0.45 4.45 10.01
C PRO A 186 -0.98 4.94 9.78
N VAL A 187 -1.95 4.01 9.85
CA VAL A 187 -3.37 4.32 9.77
C VAL A 187 -3.90 4.44 11.20
N LEU A 188 -4.39 5.62 11.57
CA LEU A 188 -4.85 5.93 12.93
C LEU A 188 -6.36 6.09 12.95
N ASP A 189 -7.01 5.42 13.89
CA ASP A 189 -8.43 5.60 14.19
C ASP A 189 -8.68 6.89 15.00
N LYS A 190 -9.94 7.25 15.15
CA LYS A 190 -10.34 8.45 15.91
C LYS A 190 -10.10 8.32 17.42
N GLU A 191 -9.97 7.11 17.94
CA GLU A 191 -9.63 6.80 19.33
C GLU A 191 -8.11 6.81 19.57
N LEU A 192 -7.30 6.87 18.52
CA LEU A 192 -5.83 6.78 18.56
C LEU A 192 -5.32 5.51 19.26
N SER A 193 -6.07 4.41 19.13
CA SER A 193 -5.90 3.17 19.89
C SER A 193 -4.53 2.50 19.69
N MET A 194 -3.84 2.79 18.55
CA MET A 194 -2.58 2.14 18.19
C MET A 194 -1.34 3.01 18.37
N VAL A 195 -1.49 4.19 18.91
CA VAL A 195 -0.41 5.19 18.98
C VAL A 195 0.83 4.65 19.70
N GLU A 196 0.66 3.97 20.83
CA GLU A 196 1.79 3.41 21.59
C GLU A 196 2.58 2.39 20.76
N GLU A 197 1.91 1.44 20.10
CA GLU A 197 2.57 0.44 19.23
C GLU A 197 3.26 1.10 18.03
N VAL A 198 2.66 2.17 17.47
CA VAL A 198 3.25 2.95 16.37
C VAL A 198 4.50 3.70 16.84
N GLU A 199 4.45 4.37 18.00
CA GLU A 199 5.59 5.10 18.55
C GLU A 199 6.75 4.15 18.92
N GLU A 200 6.46 2.99 19.52
CA GLU A 200 7.46 1.94 19.77
C GLU A 200 8.12 1.48 18.47
N PHE A 201 7.33 1.18 17.44
CA PHE A 201 7.85 0.76 16.14
C PHE A 201 8.76 1.83 15.50
N ILE A 202 8.36 3.11 15.55
CA ILE A 202 9.14 4.23 15.02
C ILE A 202 10.47 4.37 15.76
N ASN A 203 10.43 4.30 17.09
CA ASN A 203 11.61 4.41 17.93
C ASN A 203 12.59 3.23 17.74
N GLU A 204 12.09 1.99 17.65
CA GLU A 204 12.94 0.82 17.43
C GLU A 204 13.68 0.81 16.08
N LEU A 205 13.08 1.41 15.06
CA LEU A 205 13.68 1.51 13.73
C LEU A 205 14.40 2.83 13.47
N ASP A 206 14.50 3.73 14.48
CA ASP A 206 15.09 5.06 14.36
C ASP A 206 14.48 5.89 13.20
N ILE A 207 13.15 5.79 13.00
CA ILE A 207 12.46 6.50 11.92
C ILE A 207 12.36 7.99 12.24
N PRO A 208 12.91 8.88 11.39
CA PRO A 208 12.77 10.33 11.60
C PRO A 208 11.30 10.77 11.54
N LYS A 209 10.89 11.68 12.41
CA LYS A 209 9.51 12.22 12.43
C LYS A 209 9.05 12.76 11.07
N SER A 210 9.96 13.33 10.30
CA SER A 210 9.69 13.82 8.93
C SER A 210 9.36 12.72 7.93
N LYS A 211 9.61 11.46 8.25
CA LYS A 211 9.27 10.26 7.45
C LYS A 211 7.99 9.58 7.92
N VAL A 212 7.33 10.07 8.98
CA VAL A 212 6.06 9.52 9.47
C VAL A 212 4.90 10.35 8.92
N TRP A 213 4.05 9.70 8.13
CA TRP A 213 2.89 10.27 7.46
C TRP A 213 1.61 9.59 7.98
N ALA A 214 1.08 10.07 9.10
CA ALA A 214 -0.12 9.47 9.67
C ALA A 214 -1.35 9.76 8.82
N MET A 215 -2.14 8.72 8.60
CA MET A 215 -3.33 8.72 7.76
C MET A 215 -4.55 8.39 8.62
N PRO A 216 -5.66 9.15 8.53
CA PRO A 216 -6.89 8.80 9.24
C PRO A 216 -7.48 7.50 8.70
N ALA A 217 -7.93 6.64 9.60
CA ALA A 217 -8.69 5.45 9.27
C ALA A 217 -10.08 5.85 8.75
N GLY A 218 -10.58 5.11 7.77
CA GLY A 218 -11.89 5.28 7.19
C GLY A 218 -11.91 4.83 5.73
N ASP A 219 -12.97 4.14 5.33
CA ASP A 219 -13.21 3.60 3.99
C ASP A 219 -14.37 4.32 3.27
N THR A 220 -15.03 5.24 3.98
CA THR A 220 -16.10 6.10 3.47
C THR A 220 -15.80 7.56 3.77
N ARG A 221 -16.45 8.46 3.03
CA ARG A 221 -16.36 9.91 3.29
C ARG A 221 -16.79 10.27 4.71
N ILE A 222 -17.85 9.63 5.22
CA ILE A 222 -18.36 9.90 6.57
C ILE A 222 -17.34 9.50 7.62
N SER A 223 -16.81 8.29 7.57
CA SER A 223 -15.82 7.80 8.54
C SER A 223 -14.53 8.63 8.55
N LEU A 224 -14.10 9.12 7.37
CA LEU A 224 -12.95 10.00 7.26
C LEU A 224 -13.18 11.37 7.91
N VAL A 225 -14.37 12.00 7.70
CA VAL A 225 -14.68 13.31 8.29
C VAL A 225 -14.57 13.28 9.81
N GLU A 226 -14.96 12.18 10.45
CA GLU A 226 -14.82 12.00 11.91
C GLU A 226 -13.35 11.87 12.37
N SER A 227 -12.52 11.16 11.60
CA SER A 227 -11.14 10.86 11.97
C SER A 227 -10.16 12.00 11.66
N TYR A 228 -10.44 12.84 10.66
CA TYR A 228 -9.53 13.89 10.19
C TYR A 228 -9.08 14.86 11.29
N PRO A 229 -9.99 15.53 12.04
CA PRO A 229 -9.58 16.51 13.05
C PRO A 229 -8.66 15.91 14.11
N VAL A 230 -9.00 14.72 14.59
CA VAL A 230 -8.24 14.02 15.64
C VAL A 230 -6.83 13.70 15.17
N VAL A 231 -6.68 13.11 13.97
CA VAL A 231 -5.37 12.75 13.43
C VAL A 231 -4.55 13.99 13.06
N MET A 232 -5.18 15.05 12.55
CA MET A 232 -4.50 16.32 12.27
C MET A 232 -3.92 16.98 13.53
N ASP A 233 -4.71 17.05 14.62
CA ASP A 233 -4.22 17.57 15.89
C ASP A 233 -3.10 16.70 16.45
N PHE A 234 -3.27 15.38 16.41
CA PHE A 234 -2.25 14.45 16.87
C PHE A 234 -0.91 14.61 16.12
N VAL A 235 -0.90 14.68 14.78
CA VAL A 235 0.34 14.83 14.01
C VAL A 235 1.01 16.19 14.25
N ARG A 236 0.23 17.27 14.42
CA ARG A 236 0.74 18.59 14.78
C ARG A 236 1.53 18.52 16.11
N ASP A 237 0.94 17.88 17.13
CA ASP A 237 1.52 17.81 18.46
C ASP A 237 2.75 16.86 18.52
N ARG A 238 2.85 15.91 17.62
CA ARG A 238 3.99 14.98 17.49
C ARG A 238 5.08 15.45 16.54
N GLY A 239 4.80 16.44 15.68
CA GLY A 239 5.71 16.87 14.62
C GLY A 239 5.83 15.85 13.48
N TRP A 240 4.80 15.02 13.29
CA TRP A 240 4.68 14.11 12.15
C TRP A 240 4.10 14.83 10.93
N ARG A 241 3.87 14.10 9.85
CA ARG A 241 3.19 14.58 8.65
C ARG A 241 1.78 14.00 8.62
N PHE A 242 0.85 14.79 8.10
CA PHE A 242 -0.50 14.34 7.82
C PHE A 242 -0.65 13.96 6.36
N THR A 243 -1.37 12.87 6.08
CA THR A 243 -1.86 12.56 4.74
C THR A 243 -3.33 12.20 4.80
N GLY A 244 -4.11 12.79 3.90
CA GLY A 244 -5.52 12.43 3.74
C GLY A 244 -5.70 11.22 2.80
N ARG A 245 -6.97 10.96 2.48
CA ARG A 245 -7.43 10.01 1.46
C ARG A 245 -8.35 10.77 0.50
N SER A 246 -7.75 11.60 -0.36
CA SER A 246 -8.51 12.53 -1.20
C SER A 246 -9.42 11.83 -2.22
N HIS A 247 -9.07 10.63 -2.69
CA HIS A 247 -9.93 9.81 -3.55
C HIS A 247 -11.24 9.43 -2.83
N ILE A 248 -11.19 9.02 -1.56
CA ILE A 248 -12.42 8.71 -0.79
C ILE A 248 -13.21 9.99 -0.54
N MET A 249 -12.54 11.10 -0.22
CA MET A 249 -13.24 12.39 -0.05
C MET A 249 -13.96 12.85 -1.31
N ALA A 250 -13.40 12.60 -2.49
CA ALA A 250 -13.98 12.99 -3.77
C ALA A 250 -15.02 11.97 -4.28
N PHE A 251 -14.71 10.67 -4.23
CA PHE A 251 -15.43 9.62 -4.94
C PHE A 251 -16.07 8.56 -4.04
N ASP A 252 -15.91 8.70 -2.70
CA ASP A 252 -16.38 7.74 -1.70
C ASP A 252 -15.84 6.31 -1.95
N THR A 253 -16.70 5.32 -2.10
CA THR A 253 -16.33 3.91 -2.27
C THR A 253 -16.08 3.49 -3.73
N GLN A 254 -16.04 4.44 -4.67
CA GLN A 254 -15.82 4.14 -6.08
C GLN A 254 -14.40 3.63 -6.32
N ARG A 255 -14.27 2.57 -7.15
CA ARG A 255 -12.99 2.00 -7.58
C ARG A 255 -12.50 2.65 -8.88
N GLU A 256 -11.19 2.59 -9.13
CA GLU A 256 -10.52 3.04 -10.38
C GLU A 256 -10.74 4.54 -10.69
N VAL A 257 -10.59 5.41 -9.65
CA VAL A 257 -10.78 6.86 -9.71
C VAL A 257 -9.55 7.66 -9.34
#